data_83a8f779c8a2d2a6f8d5f553d0a930fc
#
_entry.id   83a8f779c8a2d2a6f8d5f553d0a930fc
#
_cell.length_a   1.000
_cell.length_b   1.000
_cell.length_c   1.000
_cell.angle_alpha   90.00
_cell.angle_beta   90.00
_cell.angle_gamma   90.00
#
_symmetry.space_group_name_H-M   'P 1'
#
loop_
_entity.id
_entity.type
_entity.pdbx_description
1 polymer ?
#
loop_
_entity_poly.entity_id
_entity_poly.type
_entity_poly.pdbx_seq_one_letter_code
_entity_poly.pdbx_strand_id
1 'polypeptide(L)'
;MPELPDVETFKRYVDSTSLHHRIKKVEVNAPRMLRIAPRSLRKALEGNEFSKTERLGKHLLICVKGGTWLVLHFGMSGMLEYAKDAGERPAHTHLLVHFANGYRLAGIWQRRLGRIGLADDPVAYAEAHDLGPDALDPAIGLKDFKRMLRERRGTIKSALMDQTFLSGIGNIYSDEILFQSGIRPDVKISNLGDARMRALHRAMRHVLRIAIARQADPDRLPESWLLPHRYKGGRCPRCGSALRQKRSSGRTAYFCPSCQH
;
A
#
# COMPACT_ATOMS: atom_id res chain seq x y z
N MET A 1 -1.06 -8.09 -3.42
CA MET A 1 -0.22 -7.47 -2.38
C MET A 1 -0.73 -6.07 -2.17
N PRO A 2 -1.23 -5.75 -1.00
CA PRO A 2 -1.70 -4.39 -0.73
C PRO A 2 -0.61 -3.34 -0.98
N GLU A 3 -0.96 -2.36 -1.81
CA GLU A 3 -0.15 -1.20 -2.14
C GLU A 3 -0.86 0.06 -1.61
N LEU A 4 -0.39 1.24 -1.91
CA LEU A 4 -0.92 2.50 -1.38
C LEU A 4 -2.46 2.64 -1.48
N PRO A 5 -3.11 2.36 -2.63
CA PRO A 5 -4.57 2.49 -2.71
C PRO A 5 -5.33 1.51 -1.81
N ASP A 6 -4.82 0.27 -1.68
CA ASP A 6 -5.42 -0.74 -0.81
C ASP A 6 -5.33 -0.30 0.66
N VAL A 7 -4.15 0.18 1.09
CA VAL A 7 -3.93 0.62 2.47
C VAL A 7 -4.73 1.88 2.80
N GLU A 8 -4.91 2.77 1.83
CA GLU A 8 -5.81 3.92 1.99
C GLU A 8 -7.28 3.49 2.16
N THR A 9 -7.70 2.44 1.47
CA THR A 9 -9.03 1.84 1.66
C THR A 9 -9.17 1.23 3.05
N PHE A 10 -8.15 0.52 3.54
CA PHE A 10 -8.15 0.00 4.91
C PHE A 10 -8.15 1.11 5.96
N LYS A 11 -7.41 2.20 5.71
CA LYS A 11 -7.45 3.39 6.56
C LYS A 11 -8.87 3.92 6.70
N ARG A 12 -9.54 4.20 5.59
CA ARG A 12 -10.92 4.70 5.57
C ARG A 12 -11.90 3.72 6.22
N TYR A 13 -11.68 2.44 6.05
CA TYR A 13 -12.47 1.41 6.69
C TYR A 13 -12.34 1.45 8.22
N VAL A 14 -11.13 1.57 8.75
CA VAL A 14 -10.88 1.75 10.18
C VAL A 14 -11.48 3.07 10.69
N ASP A 15 -11.34 4.16 9.93
CA ASP A 15 -11.92 5.47 10.28
C ASP A 15 -13.45 5.39 10.46
N SER A 16 -14.13 4.63 9.61
CA SER A 16 -15.59 4.50 9.63
C SER A 16 -16.14 3.46 10.61
N THR A 17 -15.29 2.56 11.13
CA THR A 17 -15.78 1.41 11.91
C THR A 17 -15.19 1.28 13.30
N SER A 18 -13.92 1.63 13.48
CA SER A 18 -13.16 1.19 14.65
C SER A 18 -12.67 2.32 15.56
N LEU A 19 -12.80 3.60 15.13
CA LEU A 19 -12.41 4.74 15.96
C LEU A 19 -13.38 5.00 17.10
N HIS A 20 -12.86 5.57 18.19
CA HIS A 20 -13.61 6.04 19.35
C HIS A 20 -14.37 4.92 20.10
N HIS A 21 -13.97 3.67 19.91
CA HIS A 21 -14.49 2.54 20.68
C HIS A 21 -13.44 2.02 21.65
N ARG A 22 -13.82 1.88 22.92
CA ARG A 22 -12.93 1.34 23.95
C ARG A 22 -12.55 -0.10 23.62
N ILE A 23 -11.25 -0.39 23.65
CA ILE A 23 -10.69 -1.73 23.41
C ILE A 23 -10.77 -2.53 24.70
N LYS A 24 -11.47 -3.65 24.68
CA LYS A 24 -11.59 -4.57 25.81
C LYS A 24 -10.46 -5.57 25.89
N LYS A 25 -10.08 -6.15 24.75
CA LYS A 25 -9.13 -7.26 24.68
C LYS A 25 -8.41 -7.27 23.35
N VAL A 26 -7.16 -7.70 23.37
CA VAL A 26 -6.35 -7.91 22.15
C VAL A 26 -5.79 -9.32 22.14
N GLU A 27 -6.05 -10.05 21.05
CA GLU A 27 -5.52 -11.39 20.80
C GLU A 27 -4.56 -11.39 19.62
N VAL A 28 -3.44 -12.10 19.78
CA VAL A 28 -2.44 -12.28 18.73
C VAL A 28 -2.09 -13.75 18.60
N ASN A 29 -2.35 -14.32 17.43
CA ASN A 29 -2.14 -15.75 17.15
C ASN A 29 -0.92 -16.04 16.30
N ALA A 30 -0.17 -15.03 15.87
CA ALA A 30 1.06 -15.21 15.10
C ALA A 30 2.19 -14.33 15.67
N PRO A 31 2.84 -14.74 16.77
CA PRO A 31 3.88 -13.94 17.42
C PRO A 31 5.02 -13.53 16.48
N ARG A 32 5.33 -14.35 15.45
CA ARG A 32 6.37 -14.04 14.45
C ARG A 32 6.07 -12.82 13.58
N MET A 33 4.81 -12.38 13.49
CA MET A 33 4.41 -11.15 12.79
C MET A 33 4.59 -9.91 13.64
N LEU A 34 4.70 -10.07 14.97
CA LEU A 34 4.96 -8.97 15.88
C LEU A 34 6.42 -8.52 15.80
N ARG A 35 6.62 -7.21 15.87
CA ARG A 35 7.93 -6.56 16.05
C ARG A 35 8.17 -6.12 17.48
N ILE A 36 7.26 -6.50 18.37
CA ILE A 36 7.27 -6.20 19.81
C ILE A 36 6.76 -7.43 20.57
N ALA A 37 6.97 -7.46 21.88
CA ALA A 37 6.39 -8.51 22.71
C ALA A 37 4.84 -8.42 22.72
N PRO A 38 4.11 -9.55 22.68
CA PRO A 38 2.64 -9.56 22.75
C PRO A 38 2.09 -8.80 23.97
N ARG A 39 2.80 -8.87 25.10
CA ARG A 39 2.43 -8.16 26.33
C ARG A 39 2.48 -6.63 26.15
N SER A 40 3.48 -6.13 25.43
CA SER A 40 3.62 -4.69 25.17
C SER A 40 2.48 -4.18 24.27
N LEU A 41 2.08 -4.97 23.25
CA LEU A 41 0.94 -4.63 22.41
C LEU A 41 -0.36 -4.56 23.23
N ARG A 42 -0.63 -5.57 24.06
CA ARG A 42 -1.83 -5.56 24.92
C ARG A 42 -1.81 -4.36 25.87
N LYS A 43 -0.70 -4.10 26.55
CA LYS A 43 -0.56 -2.97 27.47
C LYS A 43 -0.84 -1.62 26.79
N ALA A 44 -0.43 -1.46 25.53
CA ALA A 44 -0.67 -0.24 24.78
C ALA A 44 -2.13 -0.06 24.34
N LEU A 45 -2.82 -1.16 24.01
CA LEU A 45 -4.13 -1.09 23.38
C LEU A 45 -5.28 -1.30 24.35
N GLU A 46 -5.20 -2.29 25.25
CA GLU A 46 -6.32 -2.66 26.14
C GLU A 46 -6.66 -1.53 27.13
N GLY A 47 -7.94 -1.25 27.27
CA GLY A 47 -8.44 -0.15 28.08
C GLY A 47 -8.46 1.22 27.39
N ASN A 48 -7.75 1.36 26.27
CA ASN A 48 -7.68 2.56 25.44
C ASN A 48 -8.69 2.53 24.29
N GLU A 49 -8.62 3.52 23.40
CA GLU A 49 -9.41 3.63 22.17
C GLU A 49 -8.52 4.10 21.01
N PHE A 50 -8.92 3.81 19.79
CA PHE A 50 -8.33 4.39 18.59
C PHE A 50 -8.91 5.78 18.36
N SER A 51 -8.06 6.79 18.06
CA SER A 51 -8.48 8.19 17.96
C SER A 51 -8.41 8.74 16.53
N LYS A 52 -7.43 8.30 15.74
CA LYS A 52 -7.25 8.69 14.33
C LYS A 52 -6.36 7.67 13.61
N THR A 53 -6.32 7.77 12.29
CA THR A 53 -5.43 6.94 11.47
C THR A 53 -4.58 7.79 10.55
N GLU A 54 -3.41 7.26 10.20
CA GLU A 54 -2.52 7.81 9.17
C GLU A 54 -2.02 6.68 8.27
N ARG A 55 -1.66 7.03 7.04
CA ARG A 55 -1.03 6.10 6.11
C ARG A 55 0.34 6.62 5.70
N LEU A 56 1.35 5.76 5.80
CA LEU A 56 2.70 6.01 5.30
C LEU A 56 3.00 4.93 4.25
N GLY A 57 2.88 5.27 2.97
CA GLY A 57 3.06 4.31 1.90
C GLY A 57 2.15 3.09 2.03
N LYS A 58 2.73 1.93 2.40
CA LYS A 58 2.03 0.65 2.57
C LYS A 58 1.79 0.28 4.04
N HIS A 59 1.97 1.23 4.94
CA HIS A 59 1.73 1.06 6.37
C HIS A 59 0.48 1.84 6.80
N LEU A 60 -0.38 1.18 7.56
CA LEU A 60 -1.49 1.81 8.26
C LEU A 60 -1.06 2.04 9.72
N LEU A 61 -1.14 3.28 10.15
CA LEU A 61 -0.87 3.69 11.51
C LEU A 61 -2.18 4.10 12.16
N ILE A 62 -2.49 3.53 13.32
CA ILE A 62 -3.72 3.78 14.08
C ILE A 62 -3.31 4.33 15.44
N CYS A 63 -3.59 5.62 15.68
CA CYS A 63 -3.28 6.29 16.92
C CYS A 63 -4.13 5.76 18.06
N VAL A 64 -3.48 5.33 19.13
CA VAL A 64 -4.10 4.99 20.40
C VAL A 64 -4.16 6.26 21.23
N LYS A 65 -5.27 6.49 21.92
CA LYS A 65 -5.38 7.61 22.85
C LYS A 65 -4.25 7.54 23.89
N GLY A 66 -3.48 8.61 23.99
CA GLY A 66 -2.24 8.62 24.79
C GLY A 66 -0.95 8.66 23.97
N GLY A 67 -1.04 8.63 22.62
CA GLY A 67 0.05 9.00 21.71
C GLY A 67 0.77 7.85 21.02
N THR A 68 0.64 6.60 21.48
CA THR A 68 1.22 5.42 20.80
C THR A 68 0.43 5.08 19.53
N TRP A 69 1.12 4.55 18.52
CA TRP A 69 0.53 4.15 17.25
C TRP A 69 0.65 2.64 17.04
N LEU A 70 -0.48 1.97 16.78
CA LEU A 70 -0.48 0.62 16.23
C LEU A 70 -0.12 0.70 14.76
N VAL A 71 0.92 -0.03 14.34
CA VAL A 71 1.39 -0.05 12.96
C VAL A 71 1.10 -1.40 12.33
N LEU A 72 0.41 -1.38 11.18
CA LEU A 72 0.06 -2.57 10.40
C LEU A 72 0.69 -2.50 9.01
N HIS A 73 1.45 -3.55 8.64
CA HIS A 73 1.87 -3.79 7.27
C HIS A 73 1.23 -5.08 6.77
N PHE A 74 0.54 -5.01 5.65
CA PHE A 74 -0.34 -6.08 5.20
C PHE A 74 0.38 -7.22 4.46
N GLY A 75 1.67 -7.08 4.15
CA GLY A 75 2.42 -8.09 3.40
C GLY A 75 1.83 -8.32 2.01
N MET A 76 1.55 -9.57 1.66
CA MET A 76 1.04 -9.93 0.33
C MET A 76 -0.47 -10.21 0.28
N SER A 77 -1.10 -10.50 1.41
CA SER A 77 -2.49 -10.96 1.45
C SER A 77 -3.24 -10.46 2.70
N GLY A 78 -2.71 -9.46 3.37
CA GLY A 78 -3.34 -8.91 4.56
C GLY A 78 -4.60 -8.12 4.22
N MET A 79 -5.61 -8.24 5.09
CA MET A 79 -6.86 -7.48 5.02
C MET A 79 -7.42 -7.26 6.43
N LEU A 80 -8.42 -6.39 6.54
CA LEU A 80 -9.13 -6.10 7.77
C LEU A 80 -10.61 -6.46 7.63
N GLU A 81 -11.21 -6.94 8.72
CA GLU A 81 -12.64 -7.18 8.82
C GLU A 81 -13.17 -6.68 10.18
N TYR A 82 -14.22 -5.88 10.13
CA TYR A 82 -14.93 -5.41 11.32
C TYR A 82 -16.31 -6.10 11.36
N ALA A 83 -16.55 -6.88 12.40
CA ALA A 83 -17.76 -7.68 12.53
C ALA A 83 -18.22 -7.77 13.99
N LYS A 84 -19.46 -8.25 14.23
CA LYS A 84 -19.93 -8.56 15.58
C LYS A 84 -19.00 -9.60 16.24
N ASP A 85 -18.69 -9.39 17.51
CA ASP A 85 -17.73 -10.22 18.25
C ASP A 85 -18.23 -11.66 18.47
N ALA A 86 -19.54 -11.85 18.60
CA ALA A 86 -20.19 -13.16 18.71
C ALA A 86 -20.22 -13.99 17.40
N GLY A 87 -19.76 -13.41 16.27
CA GLY A 87 -19.71 -14.09 14.98
C GLY A 87 -18.53 -15.07 14.86
N GLU A 88 -18.60 -15.90 13.81
CA GLU A 88 -17.50 -16.82 13.48
C GLU A 88 -16.20 -16.04 13.21
N ARG A 89 -15.10 -16.61 13.68
CA ARG A 89 -13.78 -16.01 13.49
C ARG A 89 -13.29 -16.32 12.07
N PRO A 90 -12.94 -15.31 11.26
CA PRO A 90 -12.38 -15.54 9.94
C PRO A 90 -11.11 -16.40 9.98
N ALA A 91 -10.97 -17.29 9.01
CA ALA A 91 -9.75 -18.07 8.84
C ALA A 91 -8.53 -17.14 8.67
N HIS A 92 -7.35 -17.59 9.11
CA HIS A 92 -6.11 -16.81 9.04
C HIS A 92 -6.11 -15.47 9.81
N THR A 93 -6.99 -15.33 10.80
CA THR A 93 -6.97 -14.20 11.72
C THR A 93 -5.77 -14.29 12.66
N HIS A 94 -4.93 -13.27 12.65
CA HIS A 94 -3.71 -13.23 13.47
C HIS A 94 -3.67 -12.07 14.47
N LEU A 95 -4.52 -11.08 14.30
CA LEU A 95 -4.79 -10.02 15.26
C LEU A 95 -6.30 -9.91 15.44
N LEU A 96 -6.77 -9.83 16.69
CA LEU A 96 -8.15 -9.47 17.03
C LEU A 96 -8.11 -8.34 18.06
N VAL A 97 -8.86 -7.29 17.78
CA VAL A 97 -9.12 -6.19 18.70
C VAL A 97 -10.61 -6.19 19.01
N HIS A 98 -10.99 -6.53 20.24
CA HIS A 98 -12.36 -6.58 20.72
C HIS A 98 -12.74 -5.25 21.34
N PHE A 99 -13.86 -4.69 20.92
CA PHE A 99 -14.33 -3.39 21.40
C PHE A 99 -15.48 -3.53 22.41
N ALA A 100 -15.69 -2.47 23.19
CA ALA A 100 -16.76 -2.41 24.20
C ALA A 100 -18.18 -2.38 23.58
N ASN A 101 -18.29 -1.98 22.32
CA ASN A 101 -19.57 -1.94 21.58
C ASN A 101 -20.05 -3.31 21.06
N GLY A 102 -19.34 -4.40 21.40
CA GLY A 102 -19.68 -5.76 20.96
C GLY A 102 -19.22 -6.13 19.55
N TYR A 103 -18.33 -5.34 18.97
CA TYR A 103 -17.68 -5.62 17.68
C TYR A 103 -16.20 -5.94 17.87
N ARG A 104 -15.59 -6.49 16.83
CA ARG A 104 -14.13 -6.74 16.75
C ARG A 104 -13.58 -6.29 15.41
N LEU A 105 -12.31 -5.87 15.41
CA LEU A 105 -11.49 -5.69 14.21
C LEU A 105 -10.54 -6.88 14.09
N ALA A 106 -10.68 -7.65 13.03
CA ALA A 106 -9.81 -8.78 12.70
C ALA A 106 -8.77 -8.37 11.66
N GLY A 107 -7.51 -8.62 11.96
CA GLY A 107 -6.42 -8.59 10.99
C GLY A 107 -6.16 -9.99 10.46
N ILE A 108 -6.29 -10.19 9.15
CA ILE A 108 -6.27 -11.47 8.47
C ILE A 108 -5.08 -11.53 7.53
N TRP A 109 -4.24 -12.57 7.59
CA TRP A 109 -3.04 -12.75 6.73
C TRP A 109 -2.86 -14.21 6.34
N GLN A 110 -3.34 -14.61 5.19
CA GLN A 110 -3.19 -15.99 4.69
C GLN A 110 -1.73 -16.47 4.67
N ARG A 111 -0.80 -15.62 4.24
CA ARG A 111 0.63 -15.95 4.05
C ARG A 111 1.53 -15.53 5.22
N ARG A 112 1.00 -14.94 6.29
CA ARG A 112 1.73 -14.47 7.48
C ARG A 112 2.97 -13.60 7.18
N LEU A 113 2.95 -12.87 6.05
CA LEU A 113 4.03 -11.97 5.62
C LEU A 113 3.79 -10.50 6.03
N GLY A 114 2.74 -10.25 6.81
CA GLY A 114 2.48 -8.96 7.41
C GLY A 114 3.37 -8.68 8.61
N ARG A 115 3.28 -7.47 9.11
CA ARG A 115 3.97 -7.03 10.34
C ARG A 115 3.01 -6.23 11.20
N ILE A 116 3.10 -6.41 12.50
CA ILE A 116 2.33 -5.70 13.51
C ILE A 116 3.33 -5.13 14.51
N GLY A 117 3.27 -3.84 14.76
CA GLY A 117 4.20 -3.16 15.67
C GLY A 117 3.55 -1.98 16.38
N LEU A 118 4.35 -1.30 17.19
CA LEU A 118 4.02 0.00 17.76
C LEU A 118 5.05 1.03 17.30
N ALA A 119 4.64 2.28 17.26
CA ALA A 119 5.49 3.44 17.06
C ALA A 119 5.04 4.57 18.01
N ASP A 120 5.96 5.41 18.40
CA ASP A 120 5.65 6.56 19.23
C ASP A 120 5.21 7.76 18.38
N ASP A 121 5.75 7.86 17.16
CA ASP A 121 5.47 8.93 16.22
C ASP A 121 5.57 8.46 14.76
N PRO A 122 4.67 8.89 13.85
CA PRO A 122 4.70 8.52 12.45
C PRO A 122 5.96 8.98 11.69
N VAL A 123 6.49 10.16 12.01
CA VAL A 123 7.67 10.72 11.32
C VAL A 123 8.90 9.91 11.71
N ALA A 124 9.11 9.72 13.02
CA ALA A 124 10.20 8.89 13.53
C ALA A 124 10.11 7.43 13.01
N TYR A 125 8.88 6.90 12.86
CA TYR A 125 8.67 5.60 12.24
C TYR A 125 9.12 5.57 10.78
N ALA A 126 8.77 6.58 10.00
CA ALA A 126 9.16 6.68 8.59
C ALA A 126 10.69 6.73 8.43
N GLU A 127 11.35 7.54 9.25
CA GLU A 127 12.82 7.66 9.29
C GLU A 127 13.50 6.34 9.66
N ALA A 128 13.04 5.68 10.74
CA ALA A 128 13.60 4.39 11.19
C ALA A 128 13.43 3.24 10.19
N HIS A 129 12.56 3.40 9.20
CA HIS A 129 12.29 2.40 8.16
C HIS A 129 12.74 2.86 6.77
N ASP A 130 13.50 3.95 6.66
CA ASP A 130 13.99 4.54 5.40
C ASP A 130 12.86 4.76 4.40
N LEU A 131 11.66 5.14 4.86
CA LEU A 131 10.54 5.40 3.97
C LEU A 131 10.71 6.77 3.32
N GLY A 132 10.78 6.78 2.00
CA GLY A 132 10.67 8.01 1.23
C GLY A 132 9.28 8.64 1.38
N PRO A 133 9.09 9.86 0.88
CA PRO A 133 7.80 10.54 0.94
C PRO A 133 6.70 9.70 0.29
N ASP A 134 5.48 9.86 0.78
CA ASP A 134 4.32 9.17 0.19
C ASP A 134 4.11 9.59 -1.27
N ALA A 135 3.82 8.63 -2.14
CA ALA A 135 3.68 8.91 -3.58
C ALA A 135 2.52 9.89 -3.91
N LEU A 136 1.62 10.13 -2.96
CA LEU A 136 0.54 11.13 -3.07
C LEU A 136 0.75 12.35 -2.18
N ASP A 137 1.88 12.46 -1.50
CA ASP A 137 2.18 13.64 -0.68
C ASP A 137 1.98 14.92 -1.51
N PRO A 138 1.13 15.85 -1.07
CA PRO A 138 0.90 17.11 -1.78
C PRO A 138 2.14 18.02 -1.82
N ALA A 139 3.06 17.87 -0.86
CA ALA A 139 4.32 18.62 -0.81
C ALA A 139 5.30 18.21 -1.92
N ILE A 140 5.16 17.00 -2.47
CA ILE A 140 6.03 16.50 -3.55
C ILE A 140 5.48 16.95 -4.91
N GLY A 141 5.91 18.11 -5.35
CA GLY A 141 5.60 18.64 -6.67
C GLY A 141 6.42 18.00 -7.79
N LEU A 142 6.12 18.40 -9.04
CA LEU A 142 6.87 17.90 -10.21
C LEU A 142 8.37 18.21 -10.14
N LYS A 143 8.75 19.36 -9.58
CA LYS A 143 10.15 19.77 -9.44
C LYS A 143 10.90 18.82 -8.50
N ASP A 144 10.31 18.53 -7.35
CA ASP A 144 10.89 17.61 -6.35
C ASP A 144 10.96 16.19 -6.88
N PHE A 145 9.88 15.71 -7.49
CA PHE A 145 9.85 14.40 -8.15
C PHE A 145 10.98 14.23 -9.16
N LYS A 146 11.21 15.24 -10.03
CA LYS A 146 12.28 15.20 -11.02
C LYS A 146 13.67 15.18 -10.37
N ARG A 147 13.89 16.03 -9.35
CA ARG A 147 15.14 16.07 -8.60
C ARG A 147 15.44 14.72 -7.97
N MET A 148 14.51 14.20 -7.19
CA MET A 148 14.63 12.90 -6.51
C MET A 148 14.83 11.74 -7.50
N LEU A 149 14.14 11.74 -8.65
CA LEU A 149 14.28 10.68 -9.66
C LEU A 149 15.66 10.70 -10.32
N ARG A 150 16.24 11.88 -10.59
CA ARG A 150 17.59 12.01 -11.18
C ARG A 150 18.72 11.50 -10.28
N GLU A 151 18.49 11.47 -8.98
CA GLU A 151 19.41 10.90 -7.99
C GLU A 151 19.40 9.36 -8.00
N ARG A 152 18.40 8.74 -8.64
CA ARG A 152 18.28 7.28 -8.71
C ARG A 152 18.98 6.71 -9.93
N ARG A 153 19.42 5.46 -9.80
CA ARG A 153 20.06 4.69 -10.89
C ARG A 153 19.18 3.47 -11.23
N GLY A 154 19.44 2.86 -12.38
CA GLY A 154 18.73 1.67 -12.81
C GLY A 154 17.51 1.98 -13.69
N THR A 155 16.49 1.12 -13.64
CA THR A 155 15.30 1.24 -14.47
C THR A 155 14.20 2.03 -13.75
N ILE A 156 13.32 2.63 -14.54
CA ILE A 156 12.21 3.41 -13.99
C ILE A 156 11.27 2.56 -13.14
N LYS A 157 11.03 1.31 -13.53
CA LYS A 157 10.20 0.43 -12.70
C LYS A 157 10.85 0.11 -11.37
N SER A 158 12.17 -0.13 -11.33
CA SER A 158 12.86 -0.38 -10.06
C SER A 158 12.78 0.83 -9.13
N ALA A 159 12.92 2.04 -9.66
CA ALA A 159 12.78 3.26 -8.87
C ALA A 159 11.36 3.43 -8.32
N LEU A 160 10.32 3.24 -9.15
CA LEU A 160 8.94 3.36 -8.67
C LEU A 160 8.58 2.36 -7.55
N MET A 161 9.22 1.19 -7.53
CA MET A 161 9.00 0.18 -6.49
C MET A 161 9.88 0.38 -5.25
N ASP A 162 10.86 1.26 -5.31
CA ASP A 162 11.77 1.55 -4.21
C ASP A 162 11.09 2.43 -3.16
N GLN A 163 10.82 1.86 -1.98
CA GLN A 163 10.11 2.55 -0.91
C GLN A 163 10.95 3.68 -0.28
N THR A 164 12.25 3.74 -0.54
CA THR A 164 13.12 4.86 -0.11
C THR A 164 13.06 6.04 -1.08
N PHE A 165 12.57 5.82 -2.32
CA PHE A 165 12.35 6.89 -3.29
C PHE A 165 10.95 7.52 -3.11
N LEU A 166 9.92 6.69 -3.25
CA LEU A 166 8.53 7.04 -3.02
C LEU A 166 7.83 5.86 -2.34
N SER A 167 7.31 6.08 -1.16
CA SER A 167 6.61 5.02 -0.45
C SER A 167 5.20 4.80 -1.02
N GLY A 168 4.78 3.52 -1.04
CA GLY A 168 3.42 3.13 -1.39
C GLY A 168 3.25 2.43 -2.72
N ILE A 169 4.05 2.72 -3.75
CA ILE A 169 3.97 2.05 -5.04
C ILE A 169 4.61 0.66 -4.97
N GLY A 170 3.96 -0.32 -5.57
CA GLY A 170 4.48 -1.68 -5.68
C GLY A 170 4.50 -2.19 -7.11
N ASN A 171 4.47 -3.52 -7.26
CA ASN A 171 4.60 -4.16 -8.56
C ASN A 171 3.38 -3.97 -9.46
N ILE A 172 2.19 -3.85 -8.87
CA ILE A 172 0.93 -3.76 -9.61
C ILE A 172 0.75 -2.35 -10.14
N TYR A 173 0.73 -1.37 -9.26
CA TYR A 173 0.51 0.02 -9.68
C TYR A 173 1.70 0.62 -10.44
N SER A 174 2.94 0.12 -10.26
CA SER A 174 4.06 0.56 -11.12
C SER A 174 3.85 0.15 -12.59
N ASP A 175 3.29 -1.04 -12.88
CA ASP A 175 2.97 -1.45 -14.24
C ASP A 175 1.90 -0.53 -14.85
N GLU A 176 0.84 -0.21 -14.09
CA GLU A 176 -0.22 0.69 -14.55
C GLU A 176 0.30 2.11 -14.81
N ILE A 177 1.06 2.68 -13.88
CA ILE A 177 1.65 4.02 -14.01
C ILE A 177 2.52 4.11 -15.28
N LEU A 178 3.33 3.09 -15.51
CA LEU A 178 4.18 3.01 -16.70
C LEU A 178 3.38 2.86 -17.98
N PHE A 179 2.30 2.08 -17.96
CA PHE A 179 1.39 1.94 -19.08
C PHE A 179 0.69 3.27 -19.39
N GLN A 180 0.16 3.96 -18.37
CA GLN A 180 -0.51 5.24 -18.57
C GLN A 180 0.43 6.35 -19.04
N SER A 181 1.70 6.29 -18.67
CA SER A 181 2.73 7.25 -19.12
C SER A 181 3.39 6.87 -20.46
N GLY A 182 3.07 5.70 -21.04
CA GLY A 182 3.69 5.22 -22.29
C GLY A 182 5.16 4.85 -22.16
N ILE A 183 5.65 4.56 -20.96
CA ILE A 183 7.06 4.26 -20.68
C ILE A 183 7.24 2.76 -20.43
N ARG A 184 8.22 2.15 -21.09
CA ARG A 184 8.57 0.73 -20.83
C ARG A 184 9.21 0.57 -19.46
N PRO A 185 8.97 -0.57 -18.78
CA PRO A 185 9.49 -0.80 -17.42
C PRO A 185 11.03 -0.89 -17.35
N ASP A 186 11.68 -1.21 -18.45
CA ASP A 186 13.13 -1.39 -18.55
C ASP A 186 13.90 -0.12 -19.00
N VAL A 187 13.21 0.98 -19.24
CA VAL A 187 13.86 2.25 -19.57
C VAL A 187 14.75 2.69 -18.41
N LYS A 188 16.01 3.01 -18.71
CA LYS A 188 16.94 3.57 -17.71
C LYS A 188 16.53 5.01 -17.36
N ILE A 189 16.65 5.36 -16.08
CA ILE A 189 16.31 6.70 -15.59
C ILE A 189 17.13 7.77 -16.32
N SER A 190 18.40 7.48 -16.61
CA SER A 190 19.29 8.38 -17.38
C SER A 190 18.77 8.74 -18.78
N ASN A 191 17.90 7.91 -19.35
CA ASN A 191 17.31 8.10 -20.68
C ASN A 191 15.92 8.78 -20.64
N LEU A 192 15.47 9.20 -19.44
CA LEU A 192 14.20 9.90 -19.29
C LEU A 192 14.40 11.41 -19.41
N GLY A 193 13.98 11.95 -20.54
CA GLY A 193 13.89 13.39 -20.71
C GLY A 193 12.75 14.02 -19.88
N ASP A 194 12.78 15.32 -19.74
CA ASP A 194 11.87 16.11 -18.92
C ASP A 194 10.39 15.91 -19.24
N ALA A 195 10.04 15.76 -20.52
CA ALA A 195 8.66 15.50 -20.95
C ALA A 195 8.14 14.16 -20.43
N ARG A 196 8.96 13.11 -20.50
CA ARG A 196 8.62 11.78 -19.97
C ARG A 196 8.52 11.77 -18.45
N MET A 197 9.40 12.45 -17.73
CA MET A 197 9.30 12.58 -16.27
C MET A 197 8.00 13.30 -15.86
N ARG A 198 7.57 14.32 -16.62
CA ARG A 198 6.30 15.03 -16.41
C ARG A 198 5.10 14.11 -16.64
N ALA A 199 5.13 13.34 -17.72
CA ALA A 199 4.08 12.36 -18.03
C ALA A 199 3.98 11.29 -16.94
N LEU A 200 5.11 10.78 -16.47
CA LEU A 200 5.20 9.79 -15.39
C LEU A 200 4.60 10.31 -14.08
N HIS A 201 5.01 11.51 -13.64
CA HIS A 201 4.49 12.13 -12.42
C HIS A 201 2.98 12.33 -12.48
N ARG A 202 2.45 12.81 -13.63
CA ARG A 202 1.02 12.99 -13.85
C ARG A 202 0.29 11.65 -13.81
N ALA A 203 0.80 10.63 -14.52
CA ALA A 203 0.23 9.29 -14.54
C ALA A 203 0.21 8.65 -13.15
N MET A 204 1.29 8.79 -12.38
CA MET A 204 1.39 8.30 -11.01
C MET A 204 0.25 8.85 -10.13
N ARG A 205 0.14 10.17 -10.07
CA ARG A 205 -0.90 10.81 -9.25
C ARG A 205 -2.32 10.47 -9.72
N HIS A 206 -2.53 10.40 -11.02
CA HIS A 206 -3.82 10.05 -11.62
C HIS A 206 -4.24 8.61 -11.29
N VAL A 207 -3.37 7.64 -11.56
CA VAL A 207 -3.61 6.22 -11.31
C VAL A 207 -3.92 5.96 -9.84
N LEU A 208 -3.07 6.46 -8.95
CA LEU A 208 -3.25 6.23 -7.51
C LEU A 208 -4.54 6.85 -6.97
N ARG A 209 -4.90 8.07 -7.42
CA ARG A 209 -6.15 8.74 -7.01
C ARG A 209 -7.40 8.02 -7.51
N ILE A 210 -7.40 7.56 -8.76
CA ILE A 210 -8.53 6.79 -9.30
C ILE A 210 -8.66 5.46 -8.57
N ALA A 211 -7.56 4.74 -8.34
CA ALA A 211 -7.59 3.49 -7.61
C ALA A 211 -8.18 3.67 -6.20
N ILE A 212 -7.79 4.73 -5.47
CA ILE A 212 -8.37 5.08 -4.17
C ILE A 212 -9.87 5.38 -4.29
N ALA A 213 -10.26 6.20 -5.27
CA ALA A 213 -11.68 6.54 -5.48
C ALA A 213 -12.54 5.31 -5.83
N ARG A 214 -11.92 4.29 -6.41
CA ARG A 214 -12.54 2.99 -6.73
C ARG A 214 -12.31 1.94 -5.63
N GLN A 215 -11.82 2.35 -4.44
CA GLN A 215 -11.57 1.50 -3.27
C GLN A 215 -10.55 0.37 -3.53
N ALA A 216 -9.65 0.55 -4.49
CA ALA A 216 -8.69 -0.45 -4.97
C ALA A 216 -9.35 -1.79 -5.40
N ASP A 217 -10.64 -1.76 -5.68
CA ASP A 217 -11.43 -2.90 -6.12
C ASP A 217 -11.13 -3.21 -7.60
N PRO A 218 -10.54 -4.38 -7.93
CA PRO A 218 -10.18 -4.74 -9.30
C PRO A 218 -11.37 -4.68 -10.28
N ASP A 219 -12.57 -5.04 -9.81
CA ASP A 219 -13.78 -5.09 -10.64
C ASP A 219 -14.35 -3.69 -10.95
N ARG A 220 -13.87 -2.67 -10.22
CA ARG A 220 -14.29 -1.28 -10.39
C ARG A 220 -13.24 -0.43 -11.11
N LEU A 221 -12.06 -0.96 -11.38
CA LEU A 221 -11.03 -0.24 -12.14
C LEU A 221 -11.44 -0.06 -13.61
N PRO A 222 -10.99 1.02 -14.27
CA PRO A 222 -11.33 1.23 -15.69
C PRO A 222 -10.85 0.09 -16.59
N GLU A 223 -11.71 -0.40 -17.46
CA GLU A 223 -11.37 -1.45 -18.45
C GLU A 223 -10.22 -1.03 -19.40
N SER A 224 -10.05 0.28 -19.63
CA SER A 224 -8.94 0.84 -20.40
C SER A 224 -7.57 0.78 -19.71
N TRP A 225 -7.54 0.32 -18.47
CA TRP A 225 -6.30 0.15 -17.72
C TRP A 225 -5.62 -1.18 -18.07
N LEU A 226 -4.30 -1.23 -17.84
CA LEU A 226 -3.53 -2.46 -17.97
C LEU A 226 -3.94 -3.51 -16.92
N LEU A 227 -4.32 -3.07 -15.72
CA LEU A 227 -4.52 -3.95 -14.55
C LEU A 227 -5.53 -5.08 -14.80
N PRO A 228 -6.73 -4.87 -15.37
CA PRO A 228 -7.66 -5.96 -15.68
C PRO A 228 -7.09 -6.98 -16.69
N HIS A 229 -6.10 -6.57 -17.48
CA HIS A 229 -5.48 -7.39 -18.54
C HIS A 229 -4.11 -7.96 -18.15
N ARG A 230 -3.67 -7.74 -16.90
CA ARG A 230 -2.34 -8.06 -16.39
C ARG A 230 -2.18 -9.53 -16.02
N TYR A 231 -2.34 -10.43 -16.98
CA TYR A 231 -2.16 -11.87 -16.86
C TYR A 231 -1.42 -12.47 -18.07
N LYS A 232 -0.96 -13.72 -17.95
CA LYS A 232 -0.26 -14.41 -19.05
C LYS A 232 -1.22 -14.58 -20.24
N GLY A 233 -0.84 -14.05 -21.41
CA GLY A 233 -1.70 -14.04 -22.60
C GLY A 233 -2.65 -12.85 -22.70
N GLY A 234 -2.63 -11.93 -21.73
CA GLY A 234 -3.44 -10.70 -21.76
C GLY A 234 -3.13 -9.84 -22.98
N ARG A 235 -4.14 -9.08 -23.42
CA ARG A 235 -4.04 -8.13 -24.56
C ARG A 235 -4.10 -6.69 -24.06
N CYS A 236 -3.41 -5.83 -24.79
CA CYS A 236 -3.41 -4.39 -24.51
C CYS A 236 -4.80 -3.80 -24.73
N PRO A 237 -5.40 -3.12 -23.72
CA PRO A 237 -6.73 -2.51 -23.89
C PRO A 237 -6.76 -1.33 -24.88
N ARG A 238 -5.58 -0.77 -25.26
CA ARG A 238 -5.49 0.35 -26.20
C ARG A 238 -5.32 -0.08 -27.66
N CYS A 239 -4.53 -1.11 -27.92
CA CYS A 239 -4.15 -1.48 -29.28
C CYS A 239 -4.36 -2.98 -29.62
N GLY A 240 -4.86 -3.79 -28.68
CA GLY A 240 -5.08 -5.22 -28.88
C GLY A 240 -3.83 -6.10 -28.95
N SER A 241 -2.62 -5.53 -29.00
CA SER A 241 -1.37 -6.28 -29.06
C SER A 241 -1.19 -7.16 -27.83
N ALA A 242 -0.54 -8.32 -27.98
CA ALA A 242 -0.22 -9.18 -26.85
C ALA A 242 0.71 -8.48 -25.84
N LEU A 243 0.34 -8.53 -24.58
CA LEU A 243 1.19 -8.00 -23.50
C LEU A 243 2.45 -8.86 -23.35
N ARG A 244 3.58 -8.22 -23.12
CA ARG A 244 4.84 -8.88 -22.84
C ARG A 244 5.14 -8.85 -21.34
N GLN A 245 5.94 -9.83 -20.94
CA GLN A 245 6.45 -9.94 -19.58
C GLN A 245 7.96 -9.74 -19.58
N LYS A 246 8.47 -9.08 -18.52
CA LYS A 246 9.90 -8.96 -18.28
C LYS A 246 10.16 -9.05 -16.77
N ARG A 247 11.23 -9.72 -16.36
CA ARG A 247 11.69 -9.68 -14.97
C ARG A 247 12.36 -8.33 -14.69
N SER A 248 11.91 -7.67 -13.64
CA SER A 248 12.49 -6.42 -13.14
C SER A 248 12.56 -6.49 -11.61
N SER A 249 13.75 -6.34 -11.04
CA SER A 249 13.98 -6.38 -9.58
C SER A 249 13.33 -7.60 -8.89
N GLY A 250 13.52 -8.80 -9.48
CA GLY A 250 12.97 -10.06 -8.96
C GLY A 250 11.46 -10.26 -9.15
N ARG A 251 10.76 -9.33 -9.79
CA ARG A 251 9.29 -9.36 -10.03
C ARG A 251 8.97 -9.36 -11.51
N THR A 252 7.79 -9.88 -11.88
CA THR A 252 7.29 -9.85 -13.25
C THR A 252 6.62 -8.51 -13.52
N ALA A 253 7.12 -7.80 -14.52
CA ALA A 253 6.51 -6.60 -15.11
C ALA A 253 5.68 -7.01 -16.33
N TYR A 254 4.51 -6.39 -16.51
CA TYR A 254 3.68 -6.50 -17.70
C TYR A 254 3.66 -5.17 -18.45
N PHE A 255 3.77 -5.21 -19.77
CA PHE A 255 3.77 -4.00 -20.60
C PHE A 255 3.31 -4.29 -22.03
N CYS A 256 2.83 -3.27 -22.71
CA CYS A 256 2.50 -3.31 -24.13
C CYS A 256 3.70 -2.88 -24.97
N PRO A 257 4.27 -3.73 -25.85
CA PRO A 257 5.43 -3.38 -26.65
C PRO A 257 5.14 -2.30 -27.72
N SER A 258 3.85 -2.11 -28.08
CA SER A 258 3.42 -1.13 -29.10
C SER A 258 3.06 0.23 -28.50
N CYS A 259 2.55 0.28 -27.24
CA CYS A 259 2.11 1.53 -26.62
C CYS A 259 3.15 2.14 -25.65
N GLN A 260 4.17 1.38 -25.26
CA GLN A 260 5.22 1.82 -24.32
C GLN A 260 6.58 1.78 -25.00
N HIS A 261 7.34 2.87 -24.87
CA HIS A 261 8.61 3.09 -25.55
C HIS A 261 9.73 3.45 -24.57
#